data_0fcf852e10c3efb302ad034853b73df5
#
_entry.id   0fcf852e10c3efb302ad034853b73df5
#
_cell.length_a   1.000
_cell.length_b   1.000
_cell.length_c   1.000
_cell.angle_alpha   90.00
_cell.angle_beta   90.00
_cell.angle_gamma   90.00
#
_symmetry.space_group_name_H-M   'P 1'
#
loop_
_entity.id
_entity.type
_entity.pdbx_description
1 polymer ?
#
loop_
_entity_poly.entity_id
_entity_poly.type
_entity_poly.pdbx_seq_one_letter_code
_entity_poly.pdbx_strand_id
1 'polypeptide(L)'
;MRPILYRPAARKALRRMPKNTAQRITNKIEAYATDPASQANNVVALKGRDGVRLRVGDWRVIMIEGEVLDVLDVGPRGGIYEAEQGGPR
;
A
#
# COMPACT_ATOMS: atom_id res chain seq x y z
N MET A 1 -13.17 -2.53 -11.51
CA MET A 1 -11.93 -2.24 -10.74
C MET A 1 -11.25 -1.03 -11.35
N ARG A 2 -10.83 -0.09 -10.52
CA ARG A 2 -10.11 1.05 -11.04
C ARG A 2 -8.68 0.63 -11.42
N PRO A 3 -8.06 1.33 -12.36
CA PRO A 3 -6.68 1.01 -12.73
C PRO A 3 -5.74 1.20 -11.55
N ILE A 4 -4.68 0.42 -11.54
CA ILE A 4 -3.68 0.47 -10.48
C ILE A 4 -2.34 0.81 -11.11
N LEU A 5 -1.66 1.81 -10.58
CA LEU A 5 -0.33 2.18 -11.01
C LEU A 5 0.65 1.87 -9.88
N TYR A 6 1.65 1.04 -10.18
CA TYR A 6 2.68 0.72 -9.21
C TYR A 6 3.90 1.58 -9.50
N ARG A 7 4.24 2.44 -8.56
CA ARG A 7 5.42 3.28 -8.72
C ARG A 7 6.69 2.45 -8.61
N PRO A 8 7.82 2.96 -9.09
CA PRO A 8 9.06 2.18 -9.09
C PRO A 8 9.45 1.62 -7.73
N ALA A 9 9.29 2.40 -6.67
CA ALA A 9 9.61 1.92 -5.33
C ALA A 9 8.75 0.71 -4.94
N ALA A 10 7.46 0.76 -5.28
CA ALA A 10 6.55 -0.34 -4.97
C ALA A 10 6.91 -1.57 -5.78
N ARG A 11 7.17 -1.39 -7.07
CA ARG A 11 7.53 -2.52 -7.93
C ARG A 11 8.83 -3.18 -7.46
N LYS A 12 9.80 -2.36 -7.09
CA LYS A 12 11.08 -2.86 -6.62
C LYS A 12 10.89 -3.68 -5.34
N ALA A 13 10.08 -3.16 -4.42
CA ALA A 13 9.82 -3.88 -3.18
C ALA A 13 9.17 -5.22 -3.43
N LEU A 14 8.16 -5.25 -4.32
CA LEU A 14 7.46 -6.48 -4.63
C LEU A 14 8.38 -7.52 -5.28
N ARG A 15 9.31 -7.06 -6.12
CA ARG A 15 10.24 -7.98 -6.77
C ARG A 15 11.25 -8.60 -5.81
N ARG A 16 11.51 -7.94 -4.69
CA ARG A 16 12.50 -8.39 -3.72
C ARG A 16 11.97 -9.40 -2.72
N MET A 17 10.67 -9.57 -2.66
CA MET A 17 10.07 -10.47 -1.68
C MET A 17 9.71 -11.80 -2.33
N PRO A 18 9.45 -12.85 -1.52
CA PRO A 18 9.01 -14.12 -2.10
C PRO A 18 7.75 -13.94 -2.92
N LYS A 19 7.62 -14.74 -3.97
CA LYS A 19 6.51 -14.61 -4.90
C LYS A 19 5.15 -14.70 -4.23
N ASN A 20 4.99 -15.64 -3.31
CA ASN A 20 3.69 -15.81 -2.67
C ASN A 20 3.35 -14.62 -1.78
N THR A 21 4.36 -14.00 -1.18
CA THR A 21 4.14 -12.79 -0.38
C THR A 21 3.71 -11.64 -1.28
N ALA A 22 4.43 -11.45 -2.39
CA ALA A 22 4.08 -10.40 -3.32
C ALA A 22 2.68 -10.61 -3.88
N GLN A 23 2.33 -11.85 -4.18
CA GLN A 23 1.00 -12.15 -4.72
C GLN A 23 -0.08 -11.83 -3.71
N ARG A 24 0.15 -12.13 -2.44
CA ARG A 24 -0.83 -11.82 -1.40
C ARG A 24 -1.03 -10.31 -1.28
N ILE A 25 0.06 -9.55 -1.38
CA ILE A 25 -0.03 -8.11 -1.30
C ILE A 25 -0.78 -7.54 -2.50
N THR A 26 -0.44 -7.97 -3.71
CA THR A 26 -1.12 -7.46 -4.90
C THR A 26 -2.59 -7.87 -4.92
N ASN A 27 -2.92 -9.05 -4.42
CA ASN A 27 -4.33 -9.46 -4.32
C ASN A 27 -5.11 -8.51 -3.43
N LYS A 28 -4.52 -8.08 -2.31
CA LYS A 28 -5.18 -7.16 -1.41
C LYS A 28 -5.32 -5.76 -2.02
N ILE A 29 -4.32 -5.34 -2.77
CA ILE A 29 -4.39 -4.06 -3.47
C ILE A 29 -5.52 -4.10 -4.51
N GLU A 30 -5.63 -5.20 -5.24
CA GLU A 30 -6.69 -5.36 -6.23
C GLU A 30 -8.06 -5.41 -5.58
N ALA A 31 -8.16 -6.06 -4.44
CA ALA A 31 -9.41 -6.09 -3.69
C ALA A 31 -9.82 -4.69 -3.27
N TYR A 32 -8.84 -3.90 -2.84
CA TYR A 32 -9.11 -2.51 -2.47
C TYR A 32 -9.53 -1.68 -3.68
N ALA A 33 -8.88 -1.89 -4.81
CA ALA A 33 -9.23 -1.16 -6.03
C ALA A 33 -10.63 -1.49 -6.52
N THR A 34 -11.08 -2.72 -6.27
CA THR A 34 -12.39 -3.18 -6.70
C THR A 34 -13.48 -2.73 -5.73
N ASP A 35 -13.21 -2.88 -4.44
CA ASP A 35 -14.20 -2.59 -3.40
C ASP A 35 -13.46 -2.13 -2.15
N PRO A 36 -13.23 -0.84 -2.03
CA PRO A 36 -12.50 -0.33 -0.86
C PRO A 36 -13.11 -0.73 0.48
N ALA A 37 -14.44 -0.84 0.53
CA ALA A 37 -15.10 -1.20 1.78
C ALA A 37 -14.70 -2.58 2.26
N SER A 38 -14.34 -3.48 1.35
CA SER A 38 -13.93 -4.83 1.72
C SER A 38 -12.65 -4.83 2.55
N GLN A 39 -11.87 -3.75 2.48
CA GLN A 39 -10.61 -3.64 3.20
C GLN A 39 -10.64 -2.57 4.28
N ALA A 40 -11.85 -2.16 4.69
CA ALA A 40 -11.99 -1.03 5.61
C ALA A 40 -11.23 -1.23 6.92
N ASN A 41 -11.18 -2.46 7.41
CA ASN A 41 -10.50 -2.74 8.68
C ASN A 41 -8.98 -2.73 8.56
N ASN A 42 -8.47 -2.68 7.34
CA ASN A 42 -7.04 -2.75 7.08
C ASN A 42 -6.46 -1.45 6.54
N VAL A 43 -7.26 -0.42 6.43
CA VAL A 43 -6.85 0.83 5.80
C VAL A 43 -7.05 1.99 6.75
N VAL A 44 -6.04 2.84 6.82
CA VAL A 44 -6.12 4.08 7.59
C VAL A 44 -5.61 5.23 6.73
N ALA A 45 -6.16 6.41 6.99
CA ALA A 45 -5.70 7.61 6.31
C ALA A 45 -4.31 7.99 6.79
N LEU A 46 -3.50 8.51 5.89
CA LEU A 46 -2.17 8.98 6.25
C LEU A 46 -2.29 10.31 6.98
N LYS A 47 -1.39 10.50 7.92
CA LYS A 47 -1.35 11.76 8.66
C LYS A 47 -0.50 12.75 7.90
N GLY A 48 -1.03 13.97 7.76
CA GLY A 48 -0.26 15.07 7.22
C GLY A 48 -0.06 15.03 5.72
N ARG A 49 -0.71 14.12 5.02
CA ARG A 49 -0.63 14.04 3.56
C ARG A 49 -1.80 13.23 3.04
N ASP A 50 -2.08 13.39 1.76
CA ASP A 50 -3.12 12.60 1.12
C ASP A 50 -2.69 11.15 1.02
N GLY A 51 -3.68 10.26 1.05
CA GLY A 51 -3.42 8.87 0.82
C GLY A 51 -3.85 8.00 1.97
N VAL A 52 -3.62 6.72 1.78
CA VAL A 52 -4.00 5.70 2.76
C VAL A 52 -2.88 4.70 2.92
N ARG A 53 -2.89 4.02 4.04
CA ARG A 53 -1.98 2.92 4.32
C ARG A 53 -2.80 1.65 4.47
N LEU A 54 -2.48 0.65 3.65
CA LEU A 54 -3.15 -0.65 3.69
C LEU A 54 -2.25 -1.64 4.41
N ARG A 55 -2.80 -2.34 5.39
CA ARG A 55 -2.08 -3.37 6.11
C ARG A 55 -2.32 -4.73 5.42
N VAL A 56 -1.24 -5.45 5.14
CA VAL A 56 -1.31 -6.81 4.63
C VAL A 56 -0.32 -7.63 5.45
N GLY A 57 -0.81 -8.24 6.54
CA GLY A 57 0.07 -8.94 7.46
C GLY A 57 1.09 -8.00 8.05
N ASP A 58 2.36 -8.37 7.91
CA ASP A 58 3.46 -7.54 8.41
C ASP A 58 3.92 -6.51 7.39
N TRP A 59 3.18 -6.34 6.31
CA TRP A 59 3.52 -5.41 5.26
C TRP A 59 2.58 -4.22 5.26
N ARG A 60 3.07 -3.09 4.77
CA ARG A 60 2.28 -1.87 4.64
C ARG A 60 2.40 -1.37 3.22
N VAL A 61 1.28 -0.91 2.66
CA VAL A 61 1.21 -0.37 1.31
C VAL A 61 0.74 1.07 1.43
N ILE A 62 1.48 1.97 0.80
CA ILE A 62 1.14 3.38 0.78
C ILE A 62 0.53 3.71 -0.58
N MET A 63 -0.68 4.25 -0.59
CA MET A 63 -1.41 4.50 -1.83
C MET A 63 -2.07 5.86 -1.80
N ILE A 64 -2.25 6.44 -2.98
CA ILE A 64 -3.07 7.63 -3.16
C ILE A 64 -4.26 7.24 -4.01
N GLU A 65 -5.45 7.59 -3.55
CA GLU A 65 -6.68 7.25 -4.26
C GLU A 65 -7.06 8.34 -5.25
N GLY A 66 -7.52 7.92 -6.41
CA GLY A 66 -8.02 8.80 -7.44
C GLY A 66 -8.68 7.93 -8.48
N GLU A 67 -8.82 8.46 -9.70
CA GLU A 67 -9.31 7.64 -10.80
C GLU A 67 -8.40 6.46 -11.03
N VAL A 68 -7.12 6.64 -10.72
CA VAL A 68 -6.14 5.57 -10.69
C VAL A 68 -5.74 5.38 -9.22
N LEU A 69 -5.61 4.14 -8.81
CA LEU A 69 -5.07 3.83 -7.49
C LEU A 69 -3.55 3.82 -7.62
N ASP A 70 -2.90 4.77 -6.99
CA ASP A 70 -1.48 5.01 -7.18
C ASP A 70 -0.73 4.39 -5.99
N VAL A 71 -0.06 3.27 -6.23
CA VAL A 71 0.68 2.55 -5.19
C VAL A 71 2.08 3.11 -5.13
N LEU A 72 2.36 3.87 -4.10
CA LEU A 72 3.62 4.59 -3.98
C LEU A 72 4.74 3.72 -3.45
N ASP A 73 4.44 2.89 -2.47
CA ASP A 73 5.49 2.12 -1.81
C ASP A 73 4.90 0.93 -1.09
N VAL A 74 5.72 -0.09 -0.90
CA VAL A 74 5.38 -1.27 -0.12
C VAL A 74 6.58 -1.58 0.75
N GLY A 75 6.36 -1.79 2.03
CA GLY A 75 7.47 -2.08 2.91
C GLY A 75 7.02 -2.79 4.17
N PRO A 76 7.98 -3.23 4.95
CA PRO A 76 7.66 -3.92 6.18
C PRO A 76 7.09 -2.98 7.22
N ARG A 77 6.29 -3.54 8.08
CA ARG A 77 5.79 -2.84 9.24
C ARG A 77 6.97 -2.22 10.00
N GLY A 78 6.79 -1.04 10.49
CA GLY A 78 7.84 -0.33 11.19
C GLY A 78 8.67 0.54 10.28
N GLY A 79 9.28 -0.05 9.27
CA GLY A 79 10.12 0.70 8.36
C GLY A 79 9.34 1.71 7.55
N ILE A 80 8.37 1.21 6.79
CA ILE A 80 7.58 2.09 5.95
C ILE A 80 6.68 2.98 6.79
N TYR A 81 6.25 2.46 7.92
CA TYR A 81 5.41 3.22 8.81
C TYR A 81 6.15 4.45 9.35
N GLU A 82 7.40 4.25 9.73
CA GLU A 82 8.21 5.36 10.21
C GLU A 82 8.49 6.37 9.11
N ALA A 83 8.75 5.88 7.93
CA ALA A 83 8.97 6.75 6.78
C ALA A 83 7.72 7.55 6.46
N GLU A 84 6.59 6.94 6.61
CA GLU A 84 5.33 7.58 6.30
C GLU A 84 4.96 8.64 7.34
N GLN A 85 5.25 8.36 8.59
CA GLN A 85 5.05 9.36 9.62
C GLN A 85 6.07 10.48 9.54
N GLY A 86 7.00 10.29 8.76
CA GLY A 86 7.83 11.29 8.30
C GLY A 86 8.66 11.89 9.24
N GLY A 87 9.12 11.90 9.26
CA GLY A 87 9.66 12.83 9.67
C GLY A 87 10.06 13.02 10.93
N PRO A 88 10.94 13.81 11.12
CA PRO A 88 11.32 14.06 12.46
C PRO A 88 10.11 14.47 13.24
N ARG A 89 10.11 14.10 14.36
CA ARG A 89 9.10 14.52 15.29
C ARG A 89 9.60 15.64 16.07
#